data_91e7f05659279b725da2cb5149a7bb5f
#
_entry.id   91e7f05659279b725da2cb5149a7bb5f
#
_cell.length_a   1.000
_cell.length_b   1.000
_cell.length_c   1.000
_cell.angle_alpha   90.00
_cell.angle_beta   90.00
_cell.angle_gamma   90.00
#
_symmetry.space_group_name_H-M   'P 1'
#
loop_
_entity.id
_entity.type
_entity.pdbx_description
1 polymer ?
#
loop_
_entity_poly.entity_id
_entity_poly.type
_entity_poly.pdbx_seq_one_letter_code
_entity_poly.pdbx_strand_id
1 'polypeptide(L)' 'MRKYISIFDQSHEKLIEFINIYYARRGWRIISIVKGNGDFWATLELETEKKND' A
#
# COMPACT_ATOMS: atom_id res chain seq x y z
N MET A 1 -2.82 15.47 -6.40
CA MET A 1 -1.51 14.87 -6.41
C MET A 1 -1.51 13.49 -5.80
N ARG A 2 -0.70 12.58 -6.30
CA ARG A 2 -0.68 11.22 -5.81
C ARG A 2 0.68 10.81 -5.36
N LYS A 3 0.71 9.97 -4.35
CA LYS A 3 1.96 9.45 -3.85
C LYS A 3 1.90 7.94 -3.92
N TYR A 4 3.04 7.31 -4.10
CA TYR A 4 3.12 5.87 -4.20
C TYR A 4 4.23 5.35 -3.31
N ILE A 5 4.00 4.21 -2.70
CA ILE A 5 5.04 3.54 -1.94
C ILE A 5 4.92 2.06 -2.20
N SER A 6 5.99 1.34 -1.97
CA SER A 6 5.99 -0.11 -2.09
C SER A 6 6.41 -0.68 -0.75
N ILE A 7 5.70 -1.69 -0.29
CA ILE A 7 6.09 -2.38 0.91
C ILE A 7 6.04 -3.86 0.64
N PHE A 8 6.75 -4.61 1.41
CA PHE A 8 6.82 -6.04 1.16
C PHE A 8 6.81 -6.83 2.46
N ASP A 9 6.48 -8.09 2.37
CA ASP A 9 6.51 -8.99 3.49
C ASP A 9 6.58 -10.40 2.90
N GLN A 10 7.08 -11.33 3.66
CA GLN A 10 7.18 -12.69 3.20
C GLN A 10 5.83 -13.40 3.21
N SER A 11 4.89 -12.91 3.99
CA SER A 11 3.57 -13.48 4.08
C SER A 11 2.55 -12.54 3.48
N HIS A 12 1.77 -13.03 2.54
CA HIS A 12 0.73 -12.24 1.89
C HIS A 12 -0.28 -11.76 2.93
N GLU A 13 -0.65 -12.65 3.84
CA GLU A 13 -1.61 -12.32 4.86
C GLU A 13 -1.11 -11.24 5.79
N LYS A 14 0.15 -11.32 6.21
CA LYS A 14 0.70 -10.32 7.08
C LYS A 14 0.88 -8.99 6.37
N LEU A 15 1.19 -9.03 5.10
CA LEU A 15 1.33 -7.82 4.30
C LEU A 15 0.00 -7.06 4.28
N ILE A 16 -1.08 -7.77 3.99
CA ILE A 16 -2.39 -7.15 3.94
C ILE A 16 -2.78 -6.61 5.31
N GLU A 17 -2.50 -7.37 6.35
CA GLU A 17 -2.84 -6.96 7.69
C GLU A 17 -2.08 -5.70 8.08
N PHE A 18 -0.81 -5.66 7.75
CA PHE A 18 0.02 -4.51 8.06
C PHE A 18 -0.51 -3.26 7.33
N ILE A 19 -0.86 -3.43 6.06
CA ILE A 19 -1.38 -2.32 5.29
C ILE A 19 -2.69 -1.82 5.90
N ASN A 20 -3.55 -2.73 6.29
CA ASN A 20 -4.82 -2.32 6.87
C ASN A 20 -4.64 -1.60 8.20
N ILE A 21 -3.68 -1.99 8.99
CA ILE A 21 -3.46 -1.37 10.27
C ILE A 21 -2.80 -0.01 10.16
N TYR A 22 -1.81 0.10 9.30
CA TYR A 22 -1.00 1.30 9.27
C TYR A 22 -1.23 2.25 8.11
N TYR A 23 -1.73 1.75 7.01
CA TYR A 23 -1.86 2.57 5.82
C TYR A 23 -3.29 2.85 5.38
N ALA A 24 -4.14 1.83 5.42
CA ALA A 24 -5.51 2.01 4.95
C ALA A 24 -6.23 3.10 5.74
N ARG A 25 -5.93 3.19 7.02
CA ARG A 25 -6.57 4.18 7.86
C ARG A 25 -6.18 5.59 7.49
N ARG A 26 -5.08 5.74 6.78
CA ARG A 26 -4.60 7.05 6.38
C ARG A 26 -4.94 7.38 4.94
N GLY A 27 -5.74 6.54 4.33
CA GLY A 27 -6.19 6.81 2.97
C GLY A 27 -5.42 6.11 1.87
N TRP A 28 -4.46 5.28 2.22
CA TRP A 28 -3.70 4.54 1.21
C TRP A 28 -4.51 3.39 0.68
N ARG A 29 -4.35 3.09 -0.59
CA ARG A 29 -5.04 1.98 -1.23
C ARG A 29 -4.03 1.09 -1.90
N ILE A 30 -4.31 -0.20 -1.93
CA ILE A 30 -3.46 -1.14 -2.62
C ILE A 30 -3.86 -1.12 -4.07
N ILE A 31 -2.93 -0.85 -4.95
CA ILE A 31 -3.24 -0.87 -6.38
C ILE A 31 -2.62 -2.08 -7.08
N SER A 32 -1.66 -2.74 -6.47
CA SER A 32 -1.17 -3.97 -7.03
C SER A 32 -0.36 -4.74 -6.00
N ILE A 33 -0.34 -6.04 -6.13
CA ILE A 33 0.49 -6.90 -5.30
C ILE A 33 1.12 -7.90 -6.25
N VAL A 34 2.45 -8.02 -6.16
CA VAL A 34 3.16 -8.95 -7.00
C VAL A 34 3.95 -9.87 -6.13
N LYS A 35 4.06 -11.09 -6.54
CA LYS A 35 4.84 -12.07 -5.82
C LYS A 35 6.25 -12.06 -6.36
N GLY A 36 7.22 -11.90 -5.46
CA GLY A 36 8.60 -11.97 -5.83
C GLY A 36 9.19 -13.29 -5.44
N ASN A 37 10.49 -13.32 -5.24
CA ASN A 37 11.17 -14.51 -4.86
C ASN A 37 11.10 -14.67 -3.36
N GLY A 38 10.09 -15.29 -2.86
CA GLY A 38 9.97 -15.53 -1.44
C GLY A 38 9.27 -14.43 -0.67
N ASP A 39 8.75 -13.45 -1.36
CA ASP A 39 8.03 -12.39 -0.67
C ASP A 39 6.95 -11.83 -1.58
N PHE A 40 6.18 -10.89 -1.06
CA PHE A 40 5.11 -10.25 -1.79
C PHE A 40 5.33 -8.76 -1.69
N TRP A 41 5.16 -8.05 -2.78
CA TRP A 41 5.35 -6.60 -2.83
C TRP A 41 4.03 -5.94 -3.18
N ALA A 42 3.66 -4.98 -2.37
CA ALA A 42 2.42 -4.25 -2.60
C ALA A 42 2.76 -2.82 -2.94
N THR A 43 2.09 -2.29 -3.94
CA THR A 43 2.22 -0.88 -4.27
C THR A 43 0.97 -0.19 -3.79
N LEU A 44 1.14 0.86 -3.02
CA LEU A 44 0.03 1.60 -2.46
C LEU A 44 0.00 3.00 -3.05
N GLU A 45 -1.19 3.54 -3.15
CA GLU A 45 -1.39 4.87 -3.68
C GLU A 45 -2.13 5.71 -2.67
N LEU A 46 -1.70 6.94 -2.48
CA LEU A 46 -2.39 7.88 -1.63
C LEU A 46 -2.74 9.10 -2.48
N GLU A 47 -4.02 9.44 -2.52
CA GLU A 47 -4.44 10.59 -3.25
C GLU A 47 -4.49 11.74 -2.30
N THR A 48 -3.62 12.70 -2.44
CA THR A 48 -3.65 13.86 -1.60
C THR A 48 -4.33 14.93 -2.36
N GLU A 49 -5.57 15.20 -2.04
CA GLU A 49 -6.30 16.16 -2.68
C GLU A 49 -5.99 17.48 -2.23
N LYS A 50 -5.63 18.33 -2.99
CA LYS A 50 -5.34 19.60 -2.63
C LYS A 50 -6.45 20.41 -2.83
N LYS A 51 -7.14 20.65 -2.26
CA LYS A 51 -8.28 21.38 -2.40
C LYS A 51 -8.05 22.68 -2.58
N ASN A 52 -7.98 23.23 -3.18
CA ASN A 52 -7.75 24.41 -3.33
C ASN A 52 -8.67 25.07 -3.68
N ASP A 53 -9.07 25.22 -3.59
CA ASP A 53 -9.90 25.55 -3.93
C ASP A 53 -10.18 26.21 -3.76
#